data_9d6af72d723aea30ef59de3748ef2e03
#
_entry.id   9d6af72d723aea30ef59de3748ef2e03
#
_cell.length_a   1.000
_cell.length_b   1.000
_cell.length_c   1.000
_cell.angle_alpha   90.00
_cell.angle_beta   90.00
_cell.angle_gamma   90.00
#
_symmetry.space_group_name_H-M   'P 1'
#
loop_
_entity.id
_entity.type
_entity.pdbx_description
1 polymer ?
#
loop_
_entity_poly.entity_id
_entity_poly.type
_entity_poly.pdbx_seq_one_letter_code
_entity_poly.pdbx_strand_id
1 'polypeptide(L)'
;MAIKKSELYSSLWASCDELRGGMDASQYKDYVLVMLFVKYVSDKYAGQPYAPITIPKGASFKDMVALKGKSDIGDQINKKIIGPLAAANKLSDMPDFNDPSKLGSGQELVEKLTNLIGIFENKALDFSKNRAEGDDILGDAYEYLMRHFATESGKSKGQFYTPAEVSRVMAQIIGIREARTTNDTTVYDPTCGSGSLLLKVAAEASAKVTLYGQEKDTATAGLAQMNMILHDNPLALIKGGYSTLANPLFMGEDGKLKTFDYVVANPPFSDKRWSTGLNPLNDAHERFQHYGTPPAKQGDYAYLLHIVRSLKNSGKGACILPHGVLFRGNAEADIRRNLIRKGYIKGIIGLPANLFYGTGIPACIVVIDKAHSIEHGAHTRKGIFMLDASKGFIKDGNKNRLRDCDVHKIVDVFSRRDDSDPKYARMVGLAEIEKNEYNLNIPRYIDGSEQEDKQDIAGHLQGGIPEADVEALHAYWDVCPNLKRTLFSPLPLGGRGAGERAGYLHLTVDKQAIKSTIYEHPEFASFVERMNAHFEKWREQASVALRTEIQEFHPKELIYRMSEGLLNWYADKPLLDKYDVYQHLMDYWAEIMQDDCYLIA
;
A
#
# COMPACT_ATOMS: atom_id res chain seq x y z
N MET A 1 -15.14 19.40 19.52
CA MET A 1 -15.62 18.25 18.75
C MET A 1 -14.42 17.73 17.98
N ALA A 2 -14.25 16.41 17.90
CA ALA A 2 -13.23 15.83 17.03
C ALA A 2 -13.56 16.16 15.56
N ILE A 3 -12.53 16.29 14.73
CA ILE A 3 -12.69 16.61 13.31
C ILE A 3 -13.21 15.36 12.60
N LYS A 4 -14.30 15.46 11.87
CA LYS A 4 -14.77 14.38 11.01
C LYS A 4 -13.92 14.33 9.74
N LYS A 5 -13.48 13.14 9.33
CA LYS A 5 -12.69 12.96 8.10
C LYS A 5 -13.39 13.56 6.87
N SER A 6 -14.70 13.40 6.78
CA SER A 6 -15.51 13.94 5.67
C SER A 6 -15.48 15.48 5.59
N GLU A 7 -15.54 16.17 6.72
CA GLU A 7 -15.47 17.63 6.78
C GLU A 7 -14.08 18.16 6.41
N LEU A 8 -13.02 17.46 6.89
CA LEU A 8 -11.65 17.77 6.53
C LEU A 8 -11.43 17.62 5.02
N TYR A 9 -11.82 16.49 4.44
CA TYR A 9 -11.65 16.24 3.01
C TYR A 9 -12.45 17.23 2.15
N SER A 10 -13.67 17.60 2.56
CA SER A 10 -14.45 18.61 1.87
C SER A 10 -13.77 19.99 1.88
N SER A 11 -13.21 20.40 3.01
CA SER A 11 -12.48 21.67 3.12
C SER A 11 -11.20 21.69 2.29
N LEU A 12 -10.47 20.57 2.26
CA LEU A 12 -9.28 20.44 1.43
C LEU A 12 -9.62 20.47 -0.05
N TRP A 13 -10.74 19.87 -0.44
CA TRP A 13 -11.22 19.92 -1.82
C TRP A 13 -11.60 21.33 -2.24
N ALA A 14 -12.32 22.06 -1.40
CA ALA A 14 -12.64 23.47 -1.62
C ALA A 14 -11.37 24.33 -1.82
N SER A 15 -10.28 24.01 -1.11
CA SER A 15 -8.98 24.68 -1.28
C SER A 15 -8.36 24.40 -2.65
N CYS A 16 -8.50 23.19 -3.15
CA CYS A 16 -8.05 22.82 -4.48
C CYS A 16 -8.86 23.55 -5.56
N ASP A 17 -10.18 23.63 -5.39
CA ASP A 17 -11.08 24.31 -6.33
C ASP A 17 -10.79 25.82 -6.41
N GLU A 18 -10.43 26.47 -5.31
CA GLU A 18 -10.06 27.90 -5.29
C GLU A 18 -8.81 28.18 -6.17
N LEU A 19 -7.87 27.24 -6.23
CA LEU A 19 -6.64 27.38 -7.02
C LEU A 19 -6.77 26.80 -8.45
N ARG A 20 -7.83 26.04 -8.72
CA ARG A 20 -8.10 25.43 -10.03
C ARG A 20 -8.46 26.54 -11.04
N GLY A 21 -7.95 26.41 -12.25
CA GLY A 21 -8.21 27.37 -13.33
C GLY A 21 -7.05 28.31 -13.65
N GLY A 22 -6.12 28.52 -12.71
CA GLY A 22 -4.87 29.28 -12.95
C GLY A 22 -3.63 28.40 -12.99
N MET A 23 -3.71 27.17 -12.47
CA MET A 23 -2.57 26.26 -12.30
C MET A 23 -2.95 24.80 -12.61
N ASP A 24 -1.93 24.02 -12.99
CA ASP A 24 -2.02 22.55 -13.06
C ASP A 24 -2.05 21.96 -11.63
N ALA A 25 -2.72 20.81 -11.45
CA ALA A 25 -2.80 20.11 -10.17
C ALA A 25 -1.42 19.84 -9.53
N SER A 26 -0.40 19.61 -10.35
CA SER A 26 0.98 19.45 -9.89
C SER A 26 1.58 20.71 -9.25
N GLN A 27 1.00 21.86 -9.46
CA GLN A 27 1.50 23.16 -9.00
C GLN A 27 0.73 23.66 -7.76
N TYR A 28 -0.62 23.58 -7.75
CA TYR A 28 -1.39 24.08 -6.61
C TYR A 28 -1.31 23.18 -5.37
N LYS A 29 -1.00 21.89 -5.54
CA LYS A 29 -0.79 20.97 -4.42
C LYS A 29 0.14 21.53 -3.35
N ASP A 30 1.26 22.15 -3.78
CA ASP A 30 2.28 22.63 -2.87
C ASP A 30 1.75 23.76 -1.97
N TYR A 31 0.88 24.62 -2.52
CA TYR A 31 0.23 25.70 -1.76
C TYR A 31 -0.77 25.14 -0.74
N VAL A 32 -1.64 24.22 -1.15
CA VAL A 32 -2.64 23.60 -0.26
C VAL A 32 -1.97 22.82 0.86
N LEU A 33 -0.94 22.03 0.55
CA LEU A 33 -0.22 21.23 1.54
C LEU A 33 0.57 22.11 2.53
N VAL A 34 1.18 23.19 2.08
CA VAL A 34 1.88 24.13 2.96
C VAL A 34 0.87 24.90 3.84
N MET A 35 -0.29 25.28 3.31
CA MET A 35 -1.35 25.90 4.11
C MET A 35 -1.87 24.96 5.20
N LEU A 36 -2.13 23.70 4.85
CA LEU A 36 -2.50 22.66 5.81
C LEU A 36 -1.43 22.50 6.90
N PHE A 37 -0.16 22.44 6.49
CA PHE A 37 0.96 22.31 7.41
C PHE A 37 1.04 23.50 8.38
N VAL A 38 1.01 24.74 7.88
CA VAL A 38 1.05 25.95 8.72
C VAL A 38 -0.13 25.98 9.70
N LYS A 39 -1.34 25.65 9.23
CA LYS A 39 -2.53 25.57 10.06
C LYS A 39 -2.35 24.57 11.19
N TYR A 40 -1.96 23.32 10.84
CA TYR A 40 -1.75 22.27 11.81
C TYR A 40 -0.72 22.59 12.88
N VAL A 41 0.49 22.95 12.45
CA VAL A 41 1.56 23.22 13.42
C VAL A 41 1.22 24.40 14.31
N SER A 42 0.51 25.40 13.77
CA SER A 42 0.04 26.54 14.55
C SER A 42 -0.99 26.14 15.60
N ASP A 43 -2.00 25.37 15.21
CA ASP A 43 -3.05 24.94 16.13
C ASP A 43 -2.50 24.02 17.22
N LYS A 44 -1.61 23.09 16.85
CA LYS A 44 -1.11 22.05 17.76
C LYS A 44 0.03 22.55 18.65
N TYR A 45 0.94 23.37 18.11
CA TYR A 45 2.22 23.66 18.79
C TYR A 45 2.47 25.13 19.11
N ALA A 46 1.63 26.08 18.64
CA ALA A 46 1.87 27.50 18.93
C ALA A 46 1.84 27.77 20.44
N GLY A 47 2.94 28.32 20.95
CA GLY A 47 3.07 28.65 22.37
C GLY A 47 3.37 27.48 23.30
N GLN A 48 3.55 26.27 22.77
CA GLN A 48 3.95 25.11 23.59
C GLN A 48 5.47 25.09 23.80
N PRO A 49 5.95 24.95 25.05
CA PRO A 49 7.37 24.76 25.32
C PRO A 49 7.79 23.34 24.85
N TYR A 50 8.98 23.23 24.29
CA TYR A 50 9.57 21.97 23.81
C TYR A 50 8.80 21.27 22.69
N ALA A 51 8.04 22.04 21.89
CA ALA A 51 7.38 21.49 20.72
C ALA A 51 8.42 20.92 19.71
N PRO A 52 8.08 19.86 18.97
CA PRO A 52 8.98 19.26 17.98
C PRO A 52 9.27 20.18 16.79
N ILE A 53 8.49 21.25 16.64
CA ILE A 53 8.64 22.30 15.64
C ILE A 53 8.60 23.67 16.30
N THR A 54 9.48 24.56 15.85
CA THR A 54 9.55 25.95 16.34
C THR A 54 8.68 26.86 15.48
N ILE A 55 7.71 27.54 16.08
CA ILE A 55 6.91 28.57 15.42
C ILE A 55 7.41 29.93 15.88
N PRO A 56 8.13 30.71 15.02
CA PRO A 56 8.59 32.05 15.38
C PRO A 56 7.41 32.97 15.70
N LYS A 57 7.65 33.92 16.58
CA LYS A 57 6.63 34.94 16.91
C LYS A 57 6.24 35.73 15.64
N GLY A 58 4.95 35.78 15.35
CA GLY A 58 4.41 36.43 14.15
C GLY A 58 4.37 35.52 12.89
N ALA A 59 4.68 34.23 13.03
CA ALA A 59 4.68 33.25 11.93
C ALA A 59 3.63 32.15 12.11
N SER A 60 2.61 32.36 12.92
CA SER A 60 1.50 31.43 13.10
C SER A 60 0.42 31.60 12.03
N PHE A 61 -0.49 30.63 11.92
CA PHE A 61 -1.67 30.73 11.06
C PHE A 61 -2.55 31.93 11.45
N LYS A 62 -2.67 32.25 12.74
CA LYS A 62 -3.37 33.45 13.21
C LYS A 62 -2.76 34.74 12.66
N ASP A 63 -1.44 34.81 12.59
CA ASP A 63 -0.72 35.95 12.00
C ASP A 63 -0.96 36.02 10.48
N MET A 64 -1.06 34.87 9.80
CA MET A 64 -1.41 34.79 8.39
C MET A 64 -2.83 35.28 8.12
N VAL A 65 -3.79 34.94 8.94
CA VAL A 65 -5.19 35.43 8.87
C VAL A 65 -5.24 36.98 8.91
N ALA A 66 -4.39 37.61 9.72
CA ALA A 66 -4.28 39.07 9.81
C ALA A 66 -3.76 39.73 8.54
N LEU A 67 -3.31 38.96 7.54
CA LEU A 67 -2.84 39.48 6.24
C LEU A 67 -3.94 39.52 5.18
N LYS A 68 -5.11 38.96 5.43
CA LYS A 68 -6.23 38.91 4.46
C LYS A 68 -6.59 40.28 3.94
N GLY A 69 -6.82 40.39 2.64
CA GLY A 69 -7.22 41.61 1.96
C GLY A 69 -6.11 42.65 1.76
N LYS A 70 -4.87 42.42 2.23
CA LYS A 70 -3.78 43.33 1.99
C LYS A 70 -3.26 43.21 0.56
N SER A 71 -2.93 44.35 -0.06
CA SER A 71 -2.43 44.37 -1.45
C SER A 71 -1.09 43.64 -1.66
N ASP A 72 -0.30 43.49 -0.60
CA ASP A 72 1.00 42.81 -0.58
C ASP A 72 0.95 41.45 0.15
N ILE A 73 -0.23 40.83 0.23
CA ILE A 73 -0.48 39.60 1.00
C ILE A 73 0.50 38.47 0.67
N GLY A 74 0.82 38.22 -0.61
CA GLY A 74 1.73 37.16 -1.03
C GLY A 74 3.16 37.40 -0.51
N ASP A 75 3.68 38.61 -0.65
CA ASP A 75 5.00 39.00 -0.14
C ASP A 75 5.06 38.90 1.39
N GLN A 76 3.99 39.33 2.07
CA GLN A 76 3.90 39.25 3.53
C GLN A 76 3.86 37.78 4.02
N ILE A 77 3.11 36.91 3.35
CA ILE A 77 3.09 35.47 3.66
C ILE A 77 4.52 34.91 3.55
N ASN A 78 5.21 35.17 2.45
CA ASN A 78 6.58 34.68 2.25
C ASN A 78 7.53 35.18 3.34
N LYS A 79 7.55 36.51 3.62
CA LYS A 79 8.50 37.12 4.52
C LYS A 79 8.22 36.95 6.00
N LYS A 80 6.93 36.94 6.39
CA LYS A 80 6.55 36.90 7.81
C LYS A 80 6.17 35.54 8.31
N ILE A 81 5.63 34.67 7.44
CA ILE A 81 5.13 33.35 7.85
C ILE A 81 6.07 32.24 7.37
N ILE A 82 6.15 32.05 6.05
CA ILE A 82 6.82 30.89 5.46
C ILE A 82 8.33 30.93 5.68
N GLY A 83 8.98 32.06 5.36
CA GLY A 83 10.44 32.21 5.50
C GLY A 83 10.94 31.97 6.93
N PRO A 84 10.40 32.65 7.96
CA PRO A 84 10.79 32.41 9.33
C PRO A 84 10.52 31.00 9.82
N LEU A 85 9.35 30.41 9.47
CA LEU A 85 8.99 29.04 9.84
C LEU A 85 9.95 28.03 9.20
N ALA A 86 10.25 28.19 7.92
CA ALA A 86 11.18 27.34 7.19
C ALA A 86 12.61 27.43 7.75
N ALA A 87 13.10 28.65 8.02
CA ALA A 87 14.45 28.87 8.58
C ALA A 87 14.60 28.24 9.97
N ALA A 88 13.60 28.42 10.85
CA ALA A 88 13.63 27.88 12.21
C ALA A 88 13.63 26.33 12.25
N ASN A 89 13.04 25.69 11.25
CA ASN A 89 12.83 24.25 11.20
C ASN A 89 13.62 23.54 10.08
N LYS A 90 14.51 24.24 9.41
CA LYS A 90 15.35 23.71 8.30
C LYS A 90 14.52 23.09 7.17
N LEU A 91 13.34 23.64 6.91
CA LEU A 91 12.51 23.25 5.78
C LEU A 91 13.03 23.93 4.52
N SER A 92 13.08 23.20 3.41
CA SER A 92 13.56 23.72 2.11
C SER A 92 12.41 23.84 1.10
N ASP A 93 12.65 24.66 0.08
CA ASP A 93 11.84 24.73 -1.14
C ASP A 93 10.32 24.95 -0.91
N MET A 94 10.00 25.91 -0.05
CA MET A 94 8.62 26.35 0.15
C MET A 94 8.10 27.09 -1.08
N PRO A 95 6.81 26.92 -1.45
CA PRO A 95 6.23 27.64 -2.59
C PRO A 95 6.23 29.15 -2.38
N ASP A 96 6.43 29.88 -3.46
CA ASP A 96 6.37 31.34 -3.47
C ASP A 96 4.91 31.80 -3.58
N PHE A 97 4.35 32.32 -2.48
CA PHE A 97 2.99 32.86 -2.42
C PHE A 97 2.81 34.20 -3.17
N ASN A 98 3.88 34.74 -3.76
CA ASN A 98 3.85 35.93 -4.57
C ASN A 98 4.24 35.68 -6.04
N ASP A 99 4.20 34.42 -6.49
CA ASP A 99 4.50 34.02 -7.87
C ASP A 99 3.35 34.39 -8.82
N PRO A 100 3.53 35.43 -9.68
CA PRO A 100 2.45 35.89 -10.57
C PRO A 100 2.14 34.89 -11.69
N SER A 101 3.08 33.99 -12.00
CA SER A 101 2.88 32.97 -13.04
C SER A 101 1.95 31.84 -12.58
N LYS A 102 1.78 31.68 -11.27
CA LYS A 102 0.98 30.63 -10.66
C LYS A 102 -0.31 31.16 -10.02
N LEU A 103 -0.21 32.22 -9.25
CA LEU A 103 -1.32 32.74 -8.45
C LEU A 103 -2.02 33.95 -9.10
N GLY A 104 -1.51 34.48 -10.20
CA GLY A 104 -1.96 35.73 -10.78
C GLY A 104 -1.30 36.94 -10.08
N SER A 105 -1.80 38.14 -10.34
CA SER A 105 -1.24 39.38 -9.80
C SER A 105 -2.32 40.40 -9.40
N GLY A 106 -1.95 41.39 -8.60
CA GLY A 106 -2.86 42.44 -8.18
C GLY A 106 -4.07 41.90 -7.40
N GLN A 107 -5.27 42.31 -7.79
CA GLN A 107 -6.50 41.99 -7.10
C GLN A 107 -6.80 40.46 -7.12
N GLU A 108 -6.49 39.79 -8.22
CA GLU A 108 -6.68 38.34 -8.35
C GLU A 108 -5.88 37.55 -7.31
N LEU A 109 -4.58 37.87 -7.15
CA LEU A 109 -3.72 37.27 -6.13
C LEU A 109 -4.28 37.47 -4.72
N VAL A 110 -4.72 38.70 -4.43
CA VAL A 110 -5.26 39.07 -3.10
C VAL A 110 -6.54 38.27 -2.80
N GLU A 111 -7.45 38.15 -3.76
CA GLU A 111 -8.69 37.39 -3.60
C GLU A 111 -8.43 35.90 -3.41
N LYS A 112 -7.62 35.28 -4.27
CA LYS A 112 -7.27 33.85 -4.15
C LYS A 112 -6.65 33.52 -2.80
N LEU A 113 -5.63 34.27 -2.36
CA LEU A 113 -4.99 34.01 -1.08
C LEU A 113 -5.90 34.30 0.11
N THR A 114 -6.75 35.33 0.02
CA THR A 114 -7.74 35.64 1.06
C THR A 114 -8.77 34.54 1.20
N ASN A 115 -9.29 34.02 0.08
CA ASN A 115 -10.25 32.92 0.06
C ASN A 115 -9.61 31.62 0.56
N LEU A 116 -8.40 31.28 0.08
CA LEU A 116 -7.66 30.12 0.53
C LEU A 116 -7.45 30.14 2.05
N ILE A 117 -7.00 31.24 2.62
CA ILE A 117 -6.87 31.39 4.08
C ILE A 117 -8.23 31.22 4.75
N GLY A 118 -9.30 31.79 4.17
CA GLY A 118 -10.68 31.70 4.70
C GLY A 118 -11.18 30.27 4.81
N ILE A 119 -10.82 29.38 3.87
CA ILE A 119 -11.18 27.96 3.93
C ILE A 119 -10.54 27.29 5.15
N PHE A 120 -9.27 27.57 5.42
CA PHE A 120 -8.55 27.02 6.58
C PHE A 120 -8.95 27.66 7.93
N GLU A 121 -9.71 28.75 7.93
CA GLU A 121 -10.32 29.31 9.15
C GLU A 121 -11.60 28.56 9.58
N ASN A 122 -12.07 27.60 8.79
CA ASN A 122 -13.23 26.80 9.14
C ASN A 122 -13.02 26.15 10.52
N LYS A 123 -14.00 26.31 11.41
CA LYS A 123 -13.98 25.72 12.76
C LYS A 123 -13.89 24.20 12.76
N ALA A 124 -14.34 23.56 11.68
CA ALA A 124 -14.17 22.12 11.49
C ALA A 124 -12.68 21.70 11.31
N LEU A 125 -11.79 22.65 10.98
CA LEU A 125 -10.34 22.45 10.87
C LEU A 125 -9.58 22.93 12.13
N ASP A 126 -10.16 22.81 13.31
CA ASP A 126 -9.49 23.10 14.58
C ASP A 126 -8.69 21.89 15.08
N PHE A 127 -7.38 21.90 14.81
CA PHE A 127 -6.46 20.82 15.18
C PHE A 127 -5.97 20.90 16.63
N SER A 128 -6.32 21.94 17.39
CA SER A 128 -5.94 22.09 18.80
C SER A 128 -6.64 21.09 19.72
N LYS A 129 -7.76 20.52 19.28
CA LYS A 129 -8.64 19.65 20.06
C LYS A 129 -8.64 18.19 19.61
N ASN A 130 -7.66 17.78 18.83
CA ASN A 130 -7.54 16.40 18.39
C ASN A 130 -7.22 15.52 19.60
N ARG A 131 -8.22 14.82 20.15
CA ARG A 131 -8.11 14.05 21.40
C ARG A 131 -7.42 12.71 21.27
N ALA A 132 -7.34 12.15 20.08
CA ALA A 132 -6.65 10.89 19.85
C ALA A 132 -5.15 11.15 19.72
N GLU A 133 -4.40 11.09 20.80
CA GLU A 133 -2.94 11.01 20.77
C GLU A 133 -2.56 9.79 19.92
N GLY A 134 -1.85 10.02 18.80
CA GLY A 134 -1.40 8.97 17.87
C GLY A 134 -2.30 8.72 16.67
N ASP A 135 -3.44 9.41 16.50
CA ASP A 135 -4.20 9.31 15.26
C ASP A 135 -3.81 10.38 14.27
N ASP A 136 -3.45 9.92 13.09
CA ASP A 136 -2.90 10.73 12.03
C ASP A 136 -3.97 11.12 11.00
N ILE A 137 -5.05 11.73 11.49
CA ILE A 137 -6.12 12.25 10.61
C ILE A 137 -5.53 13.22 9.56
N LEU A 138 -4.48 13.91 9.91
CA LEU A 138 -3.80 14.85 9.03
C LEU A 138 -2.86 14.19 8.05
N GLY A 139 -2.14 13.18 8.47
CA GLY A 139 -1.40 12.36 7.55
C GLY A 139 -2.32 11.65 6.56
N ASP A 140 -3.44 11.13 7.02
CA ASP A 140 -4.47 10.59 6.14
C ASP A 140 -5.01 11.66 5.16
N ALA A 141 -5.21 12.91 5.62
CA ALA A 141 -5.62 14.03 4.78
C ALA A 141 -4.54 14.44 3.78
N TYR A 142 -3.29 14.45 4.22
CA TYR A 142 -2.14 14.72 3.35
C TYR A 142 -2.00 13.62 2.29
N GLU A 143 -2.10 12.35 2.68
CA GLU A 143 -2.12 11.23 1.73
C GLU A 143 -3.32 11.29 0.78
N TYR A 144 -4.51 11.67 1.28
CA TYR A 144 -5.69 11.88 0.46
C TYR A 144 -5.45 12.92 -0.63
N LEU A 145 -4.90 14.09 -0.28
CA LEU A 145 -4.54 15.12 -1.24
C LEU A 145 -3.48 14.64 -2.24
N MET A 146 -2.43 13.98 -1.75
CA MET A 146 -1.37 13.45 -2.62
C MET A 146 -1.92 12.42 -3.62
N ARG A 147 -2.86 11.57 -3.21
CA ARG A 147 -3.56 10.62 -4.07
C ARG A 147 -4.35 11.34 -5.16
N HIS A 148 -5.11 12.37 -4.81
CA HIS A 148 -5.91 13.14 -5.77
C HIS A 148 -5.02 13.88 -6.77
N PHE A 149 -3.96 14.54 -6.31
CA PHE A 149 -3.01 15.23 -7.18
C PHE A 149 -2.28 14.28 -8.14
N ALA A 150 -1.94 13.08 -7.68
CA ALA A 150 -1.35 12.05 -8.53
C ALA A 150 -2.33 11.58 -9.63
N THR A 151 -3.63 11.63 -9.37
CA THR A 151 -4.68 11.26 -10.33
C THR A 151 -4.93 12.36 -11.36
N GLU A 152 -4.94 13.63 -10.95
CA GLU A 152 -5.25 14.78 -11.82
C GLU A 152 -4.07 15.20 -12.69
N SER A 153 -2.84 15.08 -12.19
CA SER A 153 -1.66 15.65 -12.87
C SER A 153 -1.22 14.97 -14.15
N GLY A 154 -1.86 13.90 -14.61
CA GLY A 154 -1.68 13.24 -15.93
C GLY A 154 -0.26 13.12 -16.54
N LYS A 155 0.67 13.94 -16.04
CA LYS A 155 2.06 14.06 -16.46
C LYS A 155 3.06 13.36 -15.52
N SER A 156 2.68 13.06 -14.30
CA SER A 156 3.58 12.40 -13.35
C SER A 156 3.56 10.91 -13.58
N LYS A 157 4.62 10.43 -14.16
CA LYS A 157 4.92 9.01 -14.43
C LYS A 157 5.04 8.17 -13.16
N GLY A 158 4.02 8.07 -12.32
CA GLY A 158 4.02 7.22 -11.13
C GLY A 158 5.12 7.49 -10.09
N GLN A 159 5.81 8.63 -10.19
CA GLN A 159 7.06 8.90 -9.48
C GLN A 159 6.86 9.51 -8.09
N PHE A 160 5.64 9.92 -7.72
CA PHE A 160 5.46 10.75 -6.52
C PHE A 160 4.64 10.10 -5.40
N TYR A 161 3.92 9.03 -5.66
CA TYR A 161 3.06 8.44 -4.65
C TYR A 161 2.92 6.92 -4.83
N THR A 162 3.26 6.18 -3.79
CA THR A 162 2.97 4.75 -3.69
C THR A 162 1.56 4.57 -3.12
N PRO A 163 0.67 3.79 -3.76
CA PRO A 163 -0.65 3.53 -3.19
C PRO A 163 -0.55 3.07 -1.72
N ALA A 164 -1.38 3.64 -0.85
CA ALA A 164 -1.31 3.41 0.59
C ALA A 164 -1.43 1.91 0.95
N GLU A 165 -2.27 1.19 0.23
CA GLU A 165 -2.45 -0.26 0.37
C GLU A 165 -1.18 -1.04 0.02
N VAL A 166 -0.43 -0.64 -1.02
CA VAL A 166 0.85 -1.27 -1.38
C VAL A 166 1.93 -0.94 -0.35
N SER A 167 1.95 0.29 0.15
CA SER A 167 2.85 0.70 1.23
C SER A 167 2.60 -0.10 2.51
N ARG A 168 1.33 -0.38 2.85
CA ARG A 168 0.94 -1.26 3.97
C ARG A 168 1.45 -2.68 3.78
N VAL A 169 1.24 -3.27 2.60
CA VAL A 169 1.79 -4.59 2.27
C VAL A 169 3.29 -4.61 2.51
N MET A 170 4.04 -3.65 1.93
CA MET A 170 5.49 -3.60 2.07
C MET A 170 5.95 -3.48 3.53
N ALA A 171 5.32 -2.59 4.30
CA ALA A 171 5.66 -2.38 5.70
C ALA A 171 5.48 -3.64 6.55
N GLN A 172 4.44 -4.42 6.28
CA GLN A 172 4.13 -5.62 7.06
C GLN A 172 4.98 -6.83 6.65
N ILE A 173 5.26 -7.03 5.35
CA ILE A 173 6.02 -8.21 4.89
C ILE A 173 7.52 -8.16 5.18
N ILE A 174 8.10 -6.98 5.46
CA ILE A 174 9.54 -6.89 5.83
C ILE A 174 9.83 -7.40 7.24
N GLY A 175 8.80 -7.65 8.05
CA GLY A 175 8.92 -8.23 9.38
C GLY A 175 9.50 -7.28 10.42
N ILE A 176 9.18 -5.98 10.34
CA ILE A 176 9.58 -4.98 11.34
C ILE A 176 8.72 -5.06 12.60
N ARG A 177 7.45 -5.47 12.46
CA ARG A 177 6.49 -5.62 13.57
C ARG A 177 6.93 -6.68 14.57
N GLU A 178 7.43 -7.82 14.06
CA GLU A 178 7.91 -8.94 14.88
C GLU A 178 9.30 -8.69 15.45
N ALA A 179 10.00 -7.65 14.96
CA ALA A 179 11.32 -7.29 15.44
C ALA A 179 11.23 -6.42 16.70
N ARG A 180 12.16 -6.63 17.62
CA ARG A 180 12.35 -5.72 18.75
C ARG A 180 13.08 -4.47 18.27
N THR A 181 12.32 -3.44 17.86
CA THR A 181 12.88 -2.18 17.38
C THR A 181 13.26 -1.23 18.52
N THR A 182 14.17 -0.31 18.22
CA THR A 182 14.60 0.78 19.10
C THR A 182 14.90 2.02 18.25
N ASN A 183 15.20 3.14 18.88
CA ASN A 183 15.63 4.36 18.18
C ASN A 183 16.89 4.17 17.32
N ASP A 184 17.72 3.13 17.61
CA ASP A 184 18.90 2.79 16.82
C ASP A 184 18.55 1.95 15.58
N THR A 185 17.34 1.41 15.51
CA THR A 185 16.85 0.71 14.33
C THR A 185 16.62 1.72 13.20
N THR A 186 17.26 1.48 12.06
CA THR A 186 17.29 2.42 10.95
C THR A 186 16.46 1.92 9.76
N VAL A 187 15.63 2.80 9.21
CA VAL A 187 14.84 2.55 7.99
C VAL A 187 15.23 3.57 6.93
N TYR A 188 15.47 3.12 5.70
CA TYR A 188 15.88 3.97 4.59
C TYR A 188 15.01 3.79 3.35
N ASP A 189 14.67 4.90 2.70
CA ASP A 189 14.09 4.92 1.36
C ASP A 189 14.94 5.80 0.44
N PRO A 190 15.64 5.20 -0.55
CA PRO A 190 16.49 5.93 -1.49
C PRO A 190 15.73 6.80 -2.51
N THR A 191 14.42 6.67 -2.59
CA THR A 191 13.53 7.37 -3.54
C THR A 191 12.23 7.76 -2.84
N CYS A 192 12.35 8.43 -1.69
CA CYS A 192 11.29 8.49 -0.69
C CYS A 192 10.03 9.26 -1.12
N GLY A 193 10.08 10.03 -2.21
CA GLY A 193 8.93 10.81 -2.65
C GLY A 193 8.39 11.69 -1.52
N SER A 194 7.11 11.55 -1.20
CA SER A 194 6.44 12.23 -0.08
C SER A 194 6.76 11.64 1.31
N GLY A 195 7.54 10.56 1.39
CA GLY A 195 7.86 9.87 2.63
C GLY A 195 6.79 8.90 3.15
N SER A 196 5.66 8.76 2.46
CA SER A 196 4.53 7.94 2.93
C SER A 196 4.90 6.48 3.18
N LEU A 197 5.76 5.88 2.35
CA LEU A 197 6.22 4.50 2.57
C LEU A 197 7.06 4.37 3.85
N LEU A 198 7.96 5.31 4.13
CA LEU A 198 8.73 5.35 5.38
C LEU A 198 7.82 5.43 6.61
N LEU A 199 6.78 6.27 6.53
CA LEU A 199 5.82 6.44 7.63
C LEU A 199 5.00 5.17 7.88
N LYS A 200 4.59 4.44 6.84
CA LYS A 200 3.90 3.15 7.01
C LYS A 200 4.81 2.13 7.68
N VAL A 201 6.11 2.10 7.34
CA VAL A 201 7.08 1.22 8.00
C VAL A 201 7.29 1.63 9.47
N ALA A 202 7.38 2.92 9.77
CA ALA A 202 7.49 3.41 11.14
C ALA A 202 6.26 3.05 11.99
N ALA A 203 5.06 3.12 11.40
CA ALA A 203 3.82 2.77 12.08
C ALA A 203 3.70 1.27 12.42
N GLU A 204 4.40 0.39 11.69
CA GLU A 204 4.44 -1.05 11.97
C GLU A 204 5.52 -1.42 13.01
N ALA A 205 6.46 -0.53 13.32
CA ALA A 205 7.54 -0.82 14.25
C ALA A 205 7.03 -0.90 15.70
N SER A 206 7.59 -1.83 16.49
CA SER A 206 7.22 -2.02 17.90
C SER A 206 7.65 -0.85 18.81
N ALA A 207 8.62 -0.03 18.38
CA ALA A 207 9.06 1.21 19.01
C ALA A 207 9.54 2.19 17.95
N LYS A 208 9.70 3.47 18.32
CA LYS A 208 10.20 4.52 17.41
C LYS A 208 11.52 4.09 16.78
N VAL A 209 11.65 4.32 15.48
CA VAL A 209 12.82 4.02 14.65
C VAL A 209 13.36 5.29 14.01
N THR A 210 14.62 5.28 13.57
CA THR A 210 15.20 6.42 12.87
C THR A 210 15.01 6.28 11.36
N LEU A 211 14.34 7.27 10.75
CA LEU A 211 13.98 7.29 9.34
C LEU A 211 14.99 8.09 8.53
N TYR A 212 15.36 7.56 7.38
CA TYR A 212 16.24 8.18 6.39
C TYR A 212 15.55 8.17 5.03
N GLY A 213 15.51 9.31 4.35
CA GLY A 213 14.95 9.41 3.00
C GLY A 213 15.84 10.25 2.08
N GLN A 214 15.98 9.82 0.83
CA GLN A 214 16.59 10.64 -0.20
C GLN A 214 15.62 10.83 -1.35
N GLU A 215 15.46 12.09 -1.79
CA GLU A 215 14.60 12.45 -2.91
C GLU A 215 15.36 13.40 -3.86
N LYS A 216 15.22 13.17 -5.17
CA LYS A 216 15.89 13.97 -6.18
C LYS A 216 15.28 15.35 -6.36
N ASP A 217 13.96 15.43 -6.28
CA ASP A 217 13.21 16.69 -6.39
C ASP A 217 13.17 17.40 -5.05
N THR A 218 13.64 18.63 -5.01
CA THR A 218 13.78 19.40 -3.75
C THR A 218 12.42 19.77 -3.16
N ALA A 219 11.45 20.15 -4.00
CA ALA A 219 10.11 20.49 -3.52
C ALA A 219 9.42 19.27 -2.90
N THR A 220 9.55 18.10 -3.55
CA THR A 220 9.04 16.83 -3.02
C THR A 220 9.75 16.43 -1.72
N ALA A 221 11.06 16.66 -1.59
CA ALA A 221 11.77 16.43 -0.34
C ALA A 221 11.28 17.35 0.79
N GLY A 222 10.98 18.61 0.50
CA GLY A 222 10.35 19.55 1.44
C GLY A 222 8.98 19.07 1.92
N LEU A 223 8.15 18.57 0.98
CA LEU A 223 6.87 17.94 1.33
C LEU A 223 7.05 16.70 2.22
N ALA A 224 8.06 15.87 1.93
CA ALA A 224 8.36 14.72 2.78
C ALA A 224 8.78 15.13 4.20
N GLN A 225 9.58 16.17 4.36
CA GLN A 225 9.95 16.71 5.69
C GLN A 225 8.71 17.18 6.46
N MET A 226 7.82 17.91 5.82
CA MET A 226 6.56 18.33 6.45
C MET A 226 5.71 17.13 6.84
N ASN A 227 5.61 16.14 5.96
CA ASN A 227 4.87 14.90 6.21
C ASN A 227 5.44 14.14 7.43
N MET A 228 6.76 14.04 7.57
CA MET A 228 7.39 13.44 8.76
C MET A 228 6.99 14.17 10.06
N ILE A 229 6.94 15.49 10.04
CA ILE A 229 6.55 16.32 11.21
C ILE A 229 5.08 16.08 11.54
N LEU A 230 4.20 16.06 10.54
CA LEU A 230 2.77 15.82 10.71
C LEU A 230 2.49 14.48 11.38
N HIS A 231 3.32 13.47 11.09
CA HIS A 231 3.20 12.09 11.61
C HIS A 231 4.09 11.83 12.86
N ASP A 232 4.41 12.86 13.63
CA ASP A 232 5.21 12.75 14.86
C ASP A 232 6.60 12.09 14.66
N ASN A 233 7.22 12.30 13.48
CA ASN A 233 8.58 11.89 13.16
C ASN A 233 9.50 13.07 12.80
N PRO A 234 9.59 14.13 13.63
CA PRO A 234 10.34 15.35 13.30
C PRO A 234 11.85 15.13 13.21
N LEU A 235 12.37 14.01 13.74
CA LEU A 235 13.79 13.64 13.70
C LEU A 235 14.16 12.84 12.44
N ALA A 236 13.22 12.60 11.54
CA ALA A 236 13.51 11.94 10.28
C ALA A 236 14.51 12.76 9.43
N LEU A 237 15.46 12.07 8.85
CA LEU A 237 16.53 12.68 8.05
C LEU A 237 16.17 12.58 6.55
N ILE A 238 15.47 13.56 6.03
CA ILE A 238 15.14 13.66 4.62
C ILE A 238 16.12 14.60 3.92
N LYS A 239 16.76 14.14 2.84
CA LYS A 239 17.71 14.91 2.04
C LYS A 239 17.24 14.97 0.59
N GLY A 240 17.27 16.16 0.00
CA GLY A 240 16.79 16.45 -1.35
C GLY A 240 17.83 16.98 -2.31
N GLY A 241 17.46 17.09 -3.60
CA GLY A 241 18.21 17.80 -4.62
C GLY A 241 19.23 16.98 -5.40
N TYR A 242 19.43 15.69 -5.05
CA TYR A 242 20.45 14.86 -5.69
C TYR A 242 19.96 13.46 -6.01
N SER A 243 20.41 12.94 -7.14
CA SER A 243 20.13 11.55 -7.52
C SER A 243 20.81 10.58 -6.56
N THR A 244 20.05 9.69 -5.98
CA THR A 244 20.55 8.60 -5.11
C THR A 244 21.60 7.72 -5.80
N LEU A 245 21.46 7.53 -7.11
CA LEU A 245 22.42 6.71 -7.85
C LEU A 245 23.71 7.45 -8.14
N ALA A 246 23.65 8.72 -8.55
CA ALA A 246 24.84 9.52 -8.87
C ALA A 246 25.49 10.15 -7.64
N ASN A 247 24.69 10.61 -6.68
CA ASN A 247 25.16 11.33 -5.49
C ASN A 247 24.39 10.84 -4.24
N PRO A 248 24.69 9.64 -3.72
CA PRO A 248 24.09 9.19 -2.47
C PRO A 248 24.50 10.10 -1.31
N LEU A 249 23.54 10.56 -0.52
CA LEU A 249 23.75 11.56 0.53
C LEU A 249 23.97 10.93 1.92
N PHE A 250 23.75 9.65 2.06
CA PHE A 250 23.96 8.93 3.32
C PHE A 250 25.20 8.06 3.21
N MET A 251 26.27 8.56 3.82
CA MET A 251 27.57 7.92 3.85
C MET A 251 27.94 7.48 5.27
N GLY A 252 28.66 6.38 5.39
CA GLY A 252 29.29 5.98 6.64
C GLY A 252 30.56 6.77 6.92
N GLU A 253 31.09 6.65 8.12
CA GLU A 253 32.35 7.30 8.55
C GLU A 253 33.56 6.80 7.74
N ASP A 254 33.47 5.62 7.18
CA ASP A 254 34.48 4.99 6.30
C ASP A 254 34.42 5.49 4.84
N GLY A 255 33.56 6.45 4.54
CA GLY A 255 33.35 6.99 3.19
C GLY A 255 32.58 6.06 2.25
N LYS A 256 32.08 4.91 2.74
CA LYS A 256 31.21 4.00 2.01
C LYS A 256 29.73 4.36 2.19
N LEU A 257 28.85 3.73 1.43
CA LEU A 257 27.41 3.89 1.66
C LEU A 257 27.05 3.46 3.09
N LYS A 258 26.26 4.29 3.78
CA LYS A 258 25.67 3.93 5.06
C LYS A 258 24.77 2.71 4.87
N THR A 259 24.81 1.78 5.82
CA THR A 259 23.97 0.59 5.82
C THR A 259 22.86 0.70 6.87
N PHE A 260 21.70 0.12 6.56
CA PHE A 260 20.47 0.24 7.31
C PHE A 260 19.91 -1.13 7.67
N ASP A 261 19.10 -1.19 8.73
CA ASP A 261 18.41 -2.42 9.14
C ASP A 261 17.29 -2.77 8.16
N TYR A 262 16.55 -1.76 7.71
CA TYR A 262 15.48 -1.90 6.74
C TYR A 262 15.64 -0.91 5.58
N VAL A 263 15.39 -1.38 4.35
CA VAL A 263 15.35 -0.51 3.16
C VAL A 263 14.10 -0.82 2.37
N VAL A 264 13.29 0.20 2.10
CA VAL A 264 12.08 0.10 1.28
C VAL A 264 12.13 1.11 0.16
N ALA A 265 11.60 0.78 -1.00
CA ALA A 265 11.59 1.73 -2.11
C ALA A 265 10.50 1.43 -3.14
N ASN A 266 9.97 2.51 -3.73
CA ASN A 266 9.26 2.50 -4.98
C ASN A 266 10.01 3.39 -5.99
N PRO A 267 11.09 2.90 -6.62
CA PRO A 267 11.87 3.70 -7.55
C PRO A 267 11.12 3.98 -8.86
N PRO A 268 11.55 5.00 -9.63
CA PRO A 268 10.96 5.26 -10.93
C PRO A 268 11.11 4.08 -11.88
N PHE A 269 9.99 3.59 -12.44
CA PHE A 269 9.99 2.42 -13.32
C PHE A 269 10.71 2.69 -14.64
N SER A 270 11.61 1.79 -15.00
CA SER A 270 12.32 1.79 -16.28
C SER A 270 13.02 3.13 -16.58
N ASP A 271 13.66 3.74 -15.59
CA ASP A 271 14.37 5.00 -15.75
C ASP A 271 15.46 4.87 -16.81
N LYS A 272 15.26 5.62 -17.90
CA LYS A 272 16.18 5.62 -19.05
C LYS A 272 17.44 6.47 -18.84
N ARG A 273 17.45 7.30 -17.80
CA ARG A 273 18.53 8.25 -17.48
C ARG A 273 19.15 7.99 -16.10
N TRP A 274 18.98 6.78 -15.59
CA TRP A 274 19.45 6.38 -14.26
C TRP A 274 20.96 6.61 -14.04
N SER A 275 21.78 6.48 -15.08
CA SER A 275 23.25 6.60 -15.01
C SER A 275 23.75 8.03 -15.25
N THR A 276 22.87 9.03 -15.39
CA THR A 276 23.31 10.43 -15.56
C THR A 276 24.10 10.89 -14.34
N GLY A 277 25.36 11.30 -14.54
CA GLY A 277 26.30 11.68 -13.48
C GLY A 277 26.98 10.50 -12.78
N LEU A 278 26.81 9.28 -13.28
CA LEU A 278 27.43 8.05 -12.76
C LEU A 278 28.18 7.32 -13.86
N ASN A 279 29.35 6.75 -13.54
CA ASN A 279 30.02 5.76 -14.39
C ASN A 279 29.72 4.35 -13.87
N PRO A 280 28.79 3.60 -14.47
CA PRO A 280 28.38 2.28 -13.95
C PRO A 280 29.49 1.21 -13.98
N LEU A 281 30.47 1.34 -14.89
CA LEU A 281 31.58 0.40 -15.01
C LEU A 281 32.66 0.66 -13.95
N ASN A 282 32.69 1.86 -13.38
CA ASN A 282 33.60 2.23 -12.30
C ASN A 282 32.82 2.92 -11.19
N ASP A 283 31.87 2.21 -10.62
CA ASP A 283 31.02 2.74 -9.54
C ASP A 283 31.79 2.83 -8.22
N ALA A 284 31.98 4.05 -7.72
CA ALA A 284 32.70 4.33 -6.48
C ALA A 284 32.13 3.62 -5.25
N HIS A 285 30.89 3.16 -5.31
CA HIS A 285 30.19 2.47 -4.22
C HIS A 285 30.11 0.95 -4.41
N GLU A 286 30.74 0.40 -5.47
CA GLU A 286 30.83 -1.04 -5.75
C GLU A 286 29.46 -1.75 -5.83
N ARG A 287 28.40 -1.03 -6.27
CA ARG A 287 27.05 -1.59 -6.30
C ARG A 287 26.87 -2.68 -7.35
N PHE A 288 27.63 -2.60 -8.46
CA PHE A 288 27.47 -3.46 -9.64
C PHE A 288 28.56 -4.53 -9.76
N GLN A 289 29.68 -4.37 -9.06
CA GLN A 289 30.90 -5.17 -9.23
C GLN A 289 30.68 -6.68 -9.14
N HIS A 290 29.79 -7.14 -8.23
CA HIS A 290 29.57 -8.56 -7.98
C HIS A 290 28.29 -9.11 -8.63
N TYR A 291 27.54 -8.27 -9.35
CA TYR A 291 26.24 -8.65 -9.91
C TYR A 291 26.18 -8.49 -11.42
N GLY A 292 26.86 -7.51 -11.95
CA GLY A 292 26.78 -7.06 -13.33
C GLY A 292 26.21 -5.66 -13.44
N THR A 293 26.54 -4.97 -14.54
CA THR A 293 26.12 -3.59 -14.80
C THR A 293 24.72 -3.57 -15.43
N PRO A 294 23.74 -2.85 -14.83
CA PRO A 294 22.43 -2.71 -15.43
C PRO A 294 22.45 -2.10 -16.83
N PRO A 295 21.47 -2.42 -17.72
CA PRO A 295 21.42 -1.87 -19.06
C PRO A 295 21.33 -0.35 -19.08
N ALA A 296 21.94 0.31 -20.05
CA ALA A 296 22.08 1.77 -20.10
C ALA A 296 20.75 2.54 -20.09
N LYS A 297 19.65 1.92 -20.53
CA LYS A 297 18.31 2.52 -20.62
C LYS A 297 17.26 1.84 -19.72
N GLN A 298 17.71 1.09 -18.70
CA GLN A 298 16.85 0.34 -17.76
C GLN A 298 17.46 0.39 -16.36
N GLY A 299 16.95 1.31 -15.52
CA GLY A 299 17.48 1.57 -14.19
C GLY A 299 16.94 0.66 -13.08
N ASP A 300 15.98 -0.20 -13.36
CA ASP A 300 15.27 -0.98 -12.34
C ASP A 300 16.24 -1.74 -11.42
N TYR A 301 17.20 -2.47 -11.99
CA TYR A 301 18.23 -3.17 -11.21
C TYR A 301 19.28 -2.25 -10.59
N ALA A 302 19.49 -1.04 -11.11
CA ALA A 302 20.42 -0.11 -10.47
C ALA A 302 19.92 0.33 -9.09
N TYR A 303 18.61 0.60 -8.98
CA TYR A 303 17.97 0.90 -7.70
C TYR A 303 17.97 -0.34 -6.77
N LEU A 304 17.63 -1.52 -7.28
CA LEU A 304 17.64 -2.74 -6.48
C LEU A 304 19.05 -3.04 -5.92
N LEU A 305 20.09 -2.88 -6.72
CA LEU A 305 21.48 -3.09 -6.28
C LEU A 305 21.95 -2.00 -5.30
N HIS A 306 21.47 -0.76 -5.44
CA HIS A 306 21.69 0.26 -4.43
C HIS A 306 21.05 -0.12 -3.08
N ILE A 307 19.82 -0.65 -3.09
CA ILE A 307 19.14 -1.16 -1.90
C ILE A 307 19.96 -2.29 -1.27
N VAL A 308 20.38 -3.29 -2.05
CA VAL A 308 21.20 -4.41 -1.57
C VAL A 308 22.49 -3.91 -0.92
N ARG A 309 23.16 -2.92 -1.53
CA ARG A 309 24.40 -2.35 -0.99
C ARG A 309 24.17 -1.51 0.28
N SER A 310 23.01 -0.91 0.41
CA SER A 310 22.60 -0.10 1.57
C SER A 310 22.00 -0.93 2.72
N LEU A 311 21.87 -2.23 2.59
CA LEU A 311 21.43 -3.11 3.67
C LEU A 311 22.59 -3.62 4.51
N LYS A 312 22.43 -3.61 5.83
CA LYS A 312 23.31 -4.35 6.76
C LYS A 312 23.33 -5.85 6.41
N ASN A 313 24.27 -6.60 6.94
CA ASN A 313 24.36 -8.05 6.70
C ASN A 313 23.14 -8.83 7.22
N SER A 314 22.49 -8.32 8.26
CA SER A 314 21.20 -8.84 8.77
C SER A 314 19.99 -8.07 8.24
N GLY A 315 20.20 -7.12 7.32
CA GLY A 315 19.19 -6.20 6.86
C GLY A 315 18.15 -6.87 5.97
N LYS A 316 16.94 -6.31 6.01
CA LYS A 316 15.80 -6.73 5.20
C LYS A 316 15.28 -5.56 4.36
N GLY A 317 14.71 -5.86 3.18
CA GLY A 317 14.20 -4.82 2.32
C GLY A 317 13.07 -5.28 1.42
N ALA A 318 12.36 -4.31 0.87
CA ALA A 318 11.35 -4.55 -0.15
C ALA A 318 11.40 -3.45 -1.21
N CYS A 319 11.32 -3.84 -2.48
CA CYS A 319 11.39 -2.93 -3.60
C CYS A 319 10.27 -3.23 -4.59
N ILE A 320 9.53 -2.19 -4.98
CA ILE A 320 8.53 -2.29 -6.04
C ILE A 320 9.24 -2.14 -7.39
N LEU A 321 9.03 -3.06 -8.30
CA LEU A 321 9.63 -3.07 -9.62
C LEU A 321 8.62 -3.51 -10.69
N PRO A 322 8.78 -3.09 -11.96
CA PRO A 322 7.94 -3.61 -13.03
C PRO A 322 8.18 -5.10 -13.26
N HIS A 323 7.15 -5.88 -13.59
CA HIS A 323 7.26 -7.34 -13.80
C HIS A 323 8.37 -7.75 -14.75
N GLY A 324 8.75 -6.89 -15.70
CA GLY A 324 9.83 -7.16 -16.65
C GLY A 324 11.15 -7.56 -16.00
N VAL A 325 11.47 -7.08 -14.79
CA VAL A 325 12.70 -7.46 -14.06
C VAL A 325 12.78 -8.96 -13.79
N LEU A 326 11.65 -9.64 -13.73
CA LEU A 326 11.58 -11.06 -13.42
C LEU A 326 12.03 -11.95 -14.58
N PHE A 327 11.97 -11.45 -15.83
CA PHE A 327 12.23 -12.30 -17.00
C PHE A 327 13.03 -11.67 -18.14
N ARG A 328 13.29 -10.35 -18.14
CA ARG A 328 14.14 -9.74 -19.19
C ARG A 328 15.52 -10.41 -19.21
N GLY A 329 16.05 -10.60 -20.45
CA GLY A 329 17.32 -11.26 -20.73
C GLY A 329 18.54 -10.37 -20.58
N ASN A 330 19.68 -10.81 -21.14
CA ASN A 330 20.97 -10.13 -21.18
C ASN A 330 21.47 -9.73 -19.77
N ALA A 331 21.98 -8.51 -19.61
CA ALA A 331 22.55 -8.03 -18.33
C ALA A 331 21.61 -8.18 -17.13
N GLU A 332 20.28 -7.99 -17.31
CA GLU A 332 19.33 -8.18 -16.23
C GLU A 332 19.20 -9.66 -15.82
N ALA A 333 19.34 -10.60 -16.75
CA ALA A 333 19.35 -12.03 -16.43
C ALA A 333 20.59 -12.41 -15.60
N ASP A 334 21.74 -11.85 -15.92
CA ASP A 334 22.98 -12.10 -15.16
C ASP A 334 22.90 -11.53 -13.74
N ILE A 335 22.41 -10.29 -13.60
CA ILE A 335 22.21 -9.66 -12.29
C ILE A 335 21.23 -10.49 -11.44
N ARG A 336 20.11 -10.91 -12.02
CA ARG A 336 19.09 -11.74 -11.36
C ARG A 336 19.67 -13.07 -10.91
N ARG A 337 20.41 -13.77 -11.78
CA ARG A 337 21.12 -15.01 -11.45
C ARG A 337 22.04 -14.82 -10.25
N ASN A 338 22.84 -13.76 -10.25
CA ASN A 338 23.81 -13.49 -9.19
C ASN A 338 23.12 -13.17 -7.85
N LEU A 339 22.01 -12.41 -7.85
CA LEU A 339 21.20 -12.15 -6.65
C LEU A 339 20.60 -13.44 -6.08
N ILE A 340 20.08 -14.32 -6.94
CA ILE A 340 19.49 -15.60 -6.55
C ILE A 340 20.56 -16.51 -5.96
N ARG A 341 21.72 -16.62 -6.60
CA ARG A 341 22.84 -17.44 -6.12
C ARG A 341 23.38 -16.98 -4.76
N LYS A 342 23.35 -15.69 -4.48
CA LYS A 342 23.69 -15.15 -3.14
C LYS A 342 22.60 -15.41 -2.08
N GLY A 343 21.40 -15.84 -2.49
CA GLY A 343 20.29 -16.13 -1.60
C GLY A 343 19.61 -14.88 -1.02
N TYR A 344 19.74 -13.72 -1.65
CA TYR A 344 19.19 -12.46 -1.11
C TYR A 344 17.70 -12.32 -1.31
N ILE A 345 17.11 -12.91 -2.36
CA ILE A 345 15.68 -12.80 -2.65
C ILE A 345 14.91 -13.78 -1.74
N LYS A 346 14.14 -13.23 -0.80
CA LYS A 346 13.25 -13.98 0.11
C LYS A 346 11.98 -14.42 -0.60
N GLY A 347 11.40 -13.52 -1.38
CA GLY A 347 10.17 -13.80 -2.10
C GLY A 347 9.81 -12.71 -3.10
N ILE A 348 8.78 -13.01 -3.88
CA ILE A 348 8.25 -12.14 -4.93
C ILE A 348 6.72 -12.15 -4.83
N ILE A 349 6.13 -10.97 -4.85
CA ILE A 349 4.68 -10.79 -4.83
C ILE A 349 4.27 -10.09 -6.12
N GLY A 350 3.49 -10.76 -6.96
CA GLY A 350 2.88 -10.18 -8.16
C GLY A 350 1.67 -9.33 -7.78
N LEU A 351 1.64 -8.08 -8.20
CA LEU A 351 0.55 -7.15 -7.93
C LEU A 351 -0.38 -7.01 -9.13
N PRO A 352 -1.65 -6.61 -8.93
CA PRO A 352 -2.55 -6.29 -10.02
C PRO A 352 -1.98 -5.22 -10.95
N ALA A 353 -2.27 -5.34 -12.24
CA ALA A 353 -1.98 -4.27 -13.18
C ALA A 353 -2.77 -3.00 -12.82
N ASN A 354 -2.33 -1.86 -13.30
CA ASN A 354 -3.05 -0.60 -13.17
C ASN A 354 -3.30 -0.10 -11.73
N LEU A 355 -2.47 -0.54 -10.76
CA LEU A 355 -2.48 -0.01 -9.38
C LEU A 355 -1.81 1.36 -9.27
N PHE A 356 -0.68 1.54 -9.96
CA PHE A 356 0.16 2.73 -9.80
C PHE A 356 -0.32 3.89 -10.67
N TYR A 357 -0.25 5.10 -10.11
CA TYR A 357 -0.62 6.32 -10.84
C TYR A 357 0.35 6.58 -12.00
N GLY A 358 -0.18 7.07 -13.12
CA GLY A 358 0.61 7.39 -14.32
C GLY A 358 1.08 6.19 -15.15
N THR A 359 0.80 4.94 -14.74
CA THR A 359 1.15 3.74 -15.51
C THR A 359 0.10 2.63 -15.37
N GLY A 360 -0.06 1.84 -16.43
CA GLY A 360 -0.85 0.60 -16.40
C GLY A 360 0.00 -0.66 -16.24
N ILE A 361 1.32 -0.51 -16.11
CA ILE A 361 2.27 -1.63 -16.10
C ILE A 361 2.07 -2.46 -14.81
N PRO A 362 1.94 -3.80 -14.90
CA PRO A 362 1.93 -4.64 -13.72
C PRO A 362 3.30 -4.58 -13.01
N ALA A 363 3.25 -4.49 -11.68
CA ALA A 363 4.44 -4.45 -10.84
C ALA A 363 4.51 -5.64 -9.90
N CYS A 364 5.68 -5.87 -9.35
CA CYS A 364 5.91 -6.85 -8.30
C CYS A 364 6.67 -6.23 -7.13
N ILE A 365 6.54 -6.82 -5.96
CA ILE A 365 7.39 -6.52 -4.81
C ILE A 365 8.47 -7.60 -4.73
N VAL A 366 9.74 -7.19 -4.80
CA VAL A 366 10.89 -8.07 -4.55
C VAL A 366 11.30 -7.89 -3.10
N VAL A 367 11.19 -8.95 -2.31
CA VAL A 367 11.53 -8.95 -0.88
C VAL A 367 12.93 -9.52 -0.68
N ILE A 368 13.78 -8.74 -0.03
CA ILE A 368 15.18 -9.06 0.23
C ILE A 368 15.38 -9.35 1.71
N ASP A 369 16.19 -10.36 2.00
CA ASP A 369 16.59 -10.70 3.35
C ASP A 369 18.04 -11.23 3.29
N LYS A 370 18.99 -10.41 3.77
CA LYS A 370 20.41 -10.75 3.75
C LYS A 370 20.84 -11.66 4.91
N ALA A 371 20.08 -11.69 6.00
CA ALA A 371 20.40 -12.51 7.17
C ALA A 371 20.48 -14.01 6.86
N HIS A 372 19.71 -14.46 5.87
CA HIS A 372 19.65 -15.87 5.45
C HIS A 372 20.38 -16.11 4.11
N SER A 373 21.34 -15.27 3.78
CA SER A 373 22.15 -15.42 2.57
C SER A 373 23.23 -16.47 2.73
N ILE A 374 23.75 -16.99 1.61
CA ILE A 374 24.84 -17.97 1.58
C ILE A 374 26.13 -17.41 2.21
N GLU A 375 26.31 -16.08 2.17
CA GLU A 375 27.51 -15.41 2.70
C GLU A 375 27.55 -15.35 4.23
N HIS A 376 26.41 -15.51 4.92
CA HIS A 376 26.30 -15.22 6.36
C HIS A 376 25.94 -16.43 7.23
N GLY A 377 26.02 -17.66 6.73
CA GLY A 377 25.99 -18.81 7.62
C GLY A 377 24.97 -19.91 7.37
N ALA A 378 24.73 -20.70 8.38
CA ALA A 378 24.23 -22.08 8.40
C ALA A 378 22.81 -22.35 7.85
N HIS A 379 22.09 -21.35 7.41
CA HIS A 379 20.72 -21.50 6.91
C HIS A 379 20.57 -20.91 5.52
N THR A 380 21.20 -21.53 4.55
CA THR A 380 21.01 -21.20 3.13
C THR A 380 19.53 -21.31 2.75
N ARG A 381 19.04 -20.28 2.09
CA ARG A 381 17.68 -20.25 1.54
C ARG A 381 17.50 -21.38 0.52
N LYS A 382 16.46 -22.21 0.71
CA LYS A 382 16.20 -23.37 -0.15
C LYS A 382 15.36 -23.04 -1.39
N GLY A 383 14.75 -21.86 -1.42
CA GLY A 383 13.85 -21.43 -2.49
C GLY A 383 13.41 -19.97 -2.35
N ILE A 384 12.59 -19.52 -3.28
CA ILE A 384 11.95 -18.20 -3.29
C ILE A 384 10.45 -18.41 -3.13
N PHE A 385 9.84 -17.72 -2.16
CA PHE A 385 8.40 -17.76 -1.99
C PHE A 385 7.74 -16.83 -3.00
N MET A 386 6.95 -17.37 -3.89
CA MET A 386 6.23 -16.62 -4.92
C MET A 386 4.75 -16.55 -4.58
N LEU A 387 4.16 -15.38 -4.78
CA LEU A 387 2.75 -15.10 -4.54
C LEU A 387 2.17 -14.31 -5.72
N ASP A 388 1.04 -14.75 -6.26
CA ASP A 388 0.30 -14.07 -7.33
C ASP A 388 -0.96 -13.41 -6.78
N ALA A 389 -0.88 -12.12 -6.45
CA ALA A 389 -2.02 -11.30 -6.05
C ALA A 389 -2.67 -10.54 -7.22
N SER A 390 -2.32 -10.86 -8.46
CA SER A 390 -2.74 -10.10 -9.65
C SER A 390 -4.25 -10.02 -9.85
N LYS A 391 -5.03 -10.92 -9.23
CA LYS A 391 -6.49 -11.01 -9.36
C LYS A 391 -7.27 -10.39 -8.20
N GLY A 392 -6.63 -10.13 -7.05
CA GLY A 392 -7.26 -9.55 -5.86
C GLY A 392 -7.31 -8.03 -5.95
N PHE A 393 -8.39 -7.45 -6.46
CA PHE A 393 -8.58 -5.99 -6.53
C PHE A 393 -10.03 -5.62 -6.83
N ILE A 394 -10.36 -4.35 -6.60
CA ILE A 394 -11.58 -3.71 -7.11
C ILE A 394 -11.23 -2.57 -8.07
N LYS A 395 -12.20 -2.19 -8.89
CA LYS A 395 -12.10 -0.99 -9.74
C LYS A 395 -12.36 0.26 -8.91
N ASP A 396 -11.45 1.24 -9.04
CA ASP A 396 -11.58 2.57 -8.45
C ASP A 396 -11.37 3.61 -9.57
N GLY A 397 -12.45 3.98 -10.22
CA GLY A 397 -12.43 4.76 -11.45
C GLY A 397 -11.69 4.03 -12.58
N ASN A 398 -10.64 4.64 -13.10
CA ASN A 398 -9.79 4.07 -14.15
C ASN A 398 -8.59 3.27 -13.61
N LYS A 399 -8.50 3.08 -12.30
CA LYS A 399 -7.44 2.34 -11.61
C LYS A 399 -7.97 1.08 -10.93
N ASN A 400 -7.07 0.20 -10.56
CA ASN A 400 -7.33 -0.89 -9.65
C ASN A 400 -6.88 -0.48 -8.24
N ARG A 401 -7.52 -1.01 -7.21
CA ARG A 401 -7.19 -0.80 -5.81
C ARG A 401 -7.28 -2.11 -5.03
N LEU A 402 -6.32 -2.35 -4.15
CA LEU A 402 -6.40 -3.47 -3.20
C LEU A 402 -7.41 -3.12 -2.09
N ARG A 403 -8.28 -4.06 -1.76
CA ARG A 403 -9.15 -3.97 -0.58
C ARG A 403 -8.37 -4.32 0.68
N ASP A 404 -8.93 -4.07 1.83
CA ASP A 404 -8.32 -4.45 3.11
C ASP A 404 -8.11 -5.97 3.21
N CYS A 405 -9.07 -6.78 2.73
CA CYS A 405 -8.94 -8.23 2.65
C CYS A 405 -7.82 -8.69 1.72
N ASP A 406 -7.62 -8.01 0.58
CA ASP A 406 -6.55 -8.35 -0.36
C ASP A 406 -5.18 -8.08 0.28
N VAL A 407 -5.02 -6.93 0.94
CA VAL A 407 -3.81 -6.58 1.70
C VAL A 407 -3.55 -7.62 2.79
N HIS A 408 -4.56 -7.94 3.58
CA HIS A 408 -4.42 -8.91 4.68
C HIS A 408 -4.05 -10.31 4.18
N LYS A 409 -4.70 -10.79 3.12
CA LYS A 409 -4.41 -12.10 2.51
C LYS A 409 -2.97 -12.17 2.00
N ILE A 410 -2.49 -11.13 1.30
CA ILE A 410 -1.10 -11.07 0.83
C ILE A 410 -0.13 -11.17 2.00
N VAL A 411 -0.36 -10.38 3.06
CA VAL A 411 0.51 -10.34 4.23
C VAL A 411 0.50 -11.65 5.00
N ASP A 412 -0.67 -12.21 5.25
CA ASP A 412 -0.87 -13.46 5.99
C ASP A 412 -0.17 -14.63 5.28
N VAL A 413 -0.50 -14.84 4.00
CA VAL A 413 0.08 -15.91 3.19
C VAL A 413 1.60 -15.75 3.03
N PHE A 414 2.09 -14.53 2.77
CA PHE A 414 3.54 -14.29 2.61
C PHE A 414 4.31 -14.48 3.91
N SER A 415 3.80 -13.98 5.03
CA SER A 415 4.48 -14.04 6.32
C SER A 415 4.57 -15.47 6.85
N ARG A 416 3.50 -16.24 6.71
CA ARG A 416 3.44 -17.66 7.11
C ARG A 416 4.09 -18.58 6.10
N ARG A 417 4.37 -18.11 4.88
CA ARG A 417 4.80 -18.91 3.72
C ARG A 417 3.81 -20.04 3.45
N ASP A 418 2.53 -19.70 3.50
CA ASP A 418 1.46 -20.65 3.27
C ASP A 418 1.32 -20.93 1.77
N ASP A 419 1.65 -22.14 1.36
CA ASP A 419 1.53 -22.65 -0.01
C ASP A 419 0.42 -23.70 -0.16
N SER A 420 -0.55 -23.69 0.73
CA SER A 420 -1.73 -24.57 0.70
C SER A 420 -2.61 -24.34 -0.53
N ASP A 421 -2.65 -23.11 -1.05
CA ASP A 421 -3.27 -22.80 -2.35
C ASP A 421 -2.18 -22.56 -3.42
N PRO A 422 -1.83 -23.61 -4.20
CA PRO A 422 -0.77 -23.51 -5.21
C PRO A 422 -1.16 -22.61 -6.40
N LYS A 423 -2.42 -22.19 -6.55
CA LYS A 423 -2.87 -21.21 -7.53
C LYS A 423 -2.65 -19.77 -7.09
N TYR A 424 -2.36 -19.57 -5.81
CA TYR A 424 -2.12 -18.24 -5.22
C TYR A 424 -0.69 -18.05 -4.76
N ALA A 425 -0.10 -19.05 -4.08
CA ALA A 425 1.26 -18.96 -3.56
C ALA A 425 2.00 -20.31 -3.62
N ARG A 426 3.33 -20.24 -3.77
CA ARG A 426 4.16 -21.43 -3.84
C ARG A 426 5.60 -21.16 -3.37
N MET A 427 6.18 -22.09 -2.60
CA MET A 427 7.61 -22.16 -2.37
C MET A 427 8.29 -22.80 -3.57
N VAL A 428 9.04 -22.01 -4.35
CA VAL A 428 9.74 -22.47 -5.55
C VAL A 428 11.20 -22.78 -5.21
N GLY A 429 11.60 -24.04 -5.37
CA GLY A 429 12.95 -24.52 -5.08
C GLY A 429 14.01 -23.93 -6.02
N LEU A 430 15.24 -23.73 -5.52
CA LEU A 430 16.34 -23.19 -6.33
C LEU A 430 16.68 -24.05 -7.55
N ALA A 431 16.57 -25.38 -7.45
CA ALA A 431 16.82 -26.29 -8.57
C ALA A 431 15.79 -26.09 -9.71
N GLU A 432 14.53 -25.82 -9.37
CA GLU A 432 13.50 -25.51 -10.35
C GLU A 432 13.75 -24.15 -11.02
N ILE A 433 14.16 -23.14 -10.23
CA ILE A 433 14.53 -21.82 -10.75
C ILE A 433 15.73 -21.91 -11.68
N GLU A 434 16.73 -22.70 -11.34
CA GLU A 434 17.91 -22.93 -12.18
C GLU A 434 17.56 -23.63 -13.49
N LYS A 435 16.69 -24.65 -13.44
CA LYS A 435 16.15 -25.32 -14.63
C LYS A 435 15.41 -24.37 -15.55
N ASN A 436 14.77 -23.33 -14.99
CA ASN A 436 14.10 -22.26 -15.74
C ASN A 436 15.04 -21.08 -16.08
N GLU A 437 16.37 -21.30 -16.09
CA GLU A 437 17.39 -20.30 -16.44
C GLU A 437 17.31 -19.02 -15.58
N TYR A 438 16.95 -19.15 -14.31
CA TYR A 438 16.75 -18.07 -13.37
C TYR A 438 15.67 -17.05 -13.79
N ASN A 439 14.76 -17.47 -14.65
CA ASN A 439 13.57 -16.70 -14.99
C ASN A 439 12.57 -16.80 -13.82
N LEU A 440 12.15 -15.65 -13.28
CA LEU A 440 11.25 -15.57 -12.12
C LEU A 440 9.83 -15.14 -12.49
N ASN A 441 9.45 -15.24 -13.76
CA ASN A 441 8.09 -14.89 -14.20
C ASN A 441 7.06 -15.77 -13.48
N ILE A 442 6.22 -15.15 -12.67
CA ILE A 442 5.30 -15.83 -11.73
C ILE A 442 4.42 -16.88 -12.42
N PRO A 443 3.80 -16.61 -13.60
CA PRO A 443 2.97 -17.62 -14.29
C PRO A 443 3.70 -18.90 -14.72
N ARG A 444 5.03 -18.95 -14.65
CA ARG A 444 5.78 -20.19 -14.87
C ARG A 444 5.73 -21.16 -13.69
N TYR A 445 5.39 -20.64 -12.52
CA TYR A 445 5.44 -21.37 -11.24
C TYR A 445 4.08 -21.47 -10.58
N ILE A 446 3.23 -20.48 -10.81
CA ILE A 446 1.88 -20.40 -10.27
C ILE A 446 0.93 -20.25 -11.44
N ASP A 447 0.17 -21.30 -11.72
CA ASP A 447 -0.89 -21.28 -12.72
C ASP A 447 -2.21 -20.89 -12.04
N GLY A 448 -2.46 -19.59 -11.97
CA GLY A 448 -3.71 -19.02 -11.49
C GLY A 448 -4.85 -19.08 -12.52
N SER A 449 -4.65 -19.67 -13.69
CA SER A 449 -5.74 -19.81 -14.67
C SER A 449 -6.85 -20.69 -14.10
N GLU A 450 -8.08 -20.29 -14.34
CA GLU A 450 -9.20 -21.22 -14.20
C GLU A 450 -8.96 -22.35 -15.21
N GLN A 451 -9.14 -23.60 -14.79
CA GLN A 451 -9.07 -24.70 -15.74
C GLN A 451 -10.05 -24.39 -16.86
N GLU A 452 -9.53 -24.38 -18.10
CA GLU A 452 -10.42 -24.26 -19.24
C GLU A 452 -11.52 -25.32 -19.11
N ASP A 453 -12.74 -24.84 -19.15
CA ASP A 453 -13.93 -25.70 -19.15
C ASP A 453 -13.80 -26.61 -20.39
N LYS A 454 -13.38 -27.85 -20.16
CA LYS A 454 -13.24 -28.83 -21.23
C LYS A 454 -14.63 -29.12 -21.77
N GLN A 455 -14.99 -28.42 -22.84
CA GLN A 455 -16.29 -28.61 -23.47
C GLN A 455 -16.48 -30.09 -23.84
N ASP A 456 -17.40 -30.75 -23.15
CA ASP A 456 -17.78 -32.09 -23.50
C ASP A 456 -18.72 -32.07 -24.70
N ILE A 457 -18.14 -32.35 -25.88
CA ILE A 457 -18.87 -32.36 -27.15
C ILE A 457 -20.04 -33.38 -27.11
N ALA A 458 -19.88 -34.50 -26.41
CA ALA A 458 -20.94 -35.50 -26.29
C ALA A 458 -22.10 -35.03 -25.39
N GLY A 459 -21.79 -34.29 -24.34
CA GLY A 459 -22.79 -33.59 -23.51
C GLY A 459 -23.55 -32.53 -24.30
N HIS A 460 -22.87 -31.74 -25.15
CA HIS A 460 -23.52 -30.75 -26.00
C HIS A 460 -24.41 -31.36 -27.08
N LEU A 461 -23.96 -32.42 -27.76
CA LEU A 461 -24.72 -33.03 -28.87
C LEU A 461 -25.87 -33.96 -28.42
N GLN A 462 -25.68 -34.64 -27.31
CA GLN A 462 -26.61 -35.68 -26.85
C GLN A 462 -27.32 -35.30 -25.52
N GLY A 463 -27.01 -34.15 -24.98
CA GLY A 463 -27.51 -33.70 -23.68
C GLY A 463 -26.84 -34.39 -22.49
N GLY A 464 -27.05 -33.84 -21.31
CA GLY A 464 -26.48 -34.31 -20.05
C GLY A 464 -25.35 -33.39 -19.53
N ILE A 465 -25.15 -33.42 -18.22
CA ILE A 465 -24.09 -32.71 -17.50
C ILE A 465 -23.04 -33.76 -17.14
N PRO A 466 -21.76 -33.57 -17.50
CA PRO A 466 -20.72 -34.52 -17.09
C PRO A 466 -20.69 -34.66 -15.57
N GLU A 467 -20.64 -35.90 -15.09
CA GLU A 467 -20.58 -36.21 -13.65
C GLU A 467 -19.34 -35.57 -13.00
N ALA A 468 -18.21 -35.46 -13.75
CA ALA A 468 -17.01 -34.83 -13.28
C ALA A 468 -17.20 -33.33 -12.95
N ASP A 469 -18.05 -32.60 -13.69
CA ASP A 469 -18.33 -31.18 -13.45
C ASP A 469 -19.15 -31.00 -12.17
N VAL A 470 -20.07 -31.93 -11.91
CA VAL A 470 -20.85 -31.94 -10.68
C VAL A 470 -19.99 -32.34 -9.48
N GLU A 471 -19.09 -33.34 -9.64
CA GLU A 471 -18.13 -33.71 -8.60
C GLU A 471 -17.11 -32.63 -8.29
N ALA A 472 -16.75 -31.78 -9.24
CA ALA A 472 -15.87 -30.61 -9.01
C ALA A 472 -16.45 -29.64 -7.96
N LEU A 473 -17.75 -29.67 -7.71
CA LEU A 473 -18.44 -28.91 -6.66
C LEU A 473 -18.40 -29.60 -5.28
N HIS A 474 -17.44 -30.48 -5.04
CA HIS A 474 -17.34 -31.30 -3.82
C HIS A 474 -17.46 -30.50 -2.52
N ALA A 475 -16.89 -29.28 -2.46
CA ALA A 475 -16.96 -28.42 -1.26
C ALA A 475 -18.41 -28.13 -0.84
N TYR A 476 -19.34 -28.02 -1.80
CA TYR A 476 -20.77 -27.85 -1.51
C TYR A 476 -21.42 -29.15 -1.10
N TRP A 477 -21.00 -30.26 -1.71
CA TRP A 477 -21.56 -31.60 -1.41
C TRP A 477 -21.09 -32.12 -0.06
N ASP A 478 -19.91 -31.72 0.41
CA ASP A 478 -19.43 -32.03 1.76
C ASP A 478 -20.32 -31.41 2.84
N VAL A 479 -20.89 -30.23 2.55
CA VAL A 479 -21.81 -29.53 3.47
C VAL A 479 -23.27 -29.97 3.28
N CYS A 480 -23.68 -30.21 2.04
CA CYS A 480 -25.05 -30.52 1.65
C CYS A 480 -25.12 -31.77 0.75
N PRO A 481 -24.82 -32.98 1.26
CA PRO A 481 -24.71 -34.20 0.43
C PRO A 481 -26.04 -34.65 -0.21
N ASN A 482 -27.18 -34.43 0.44
CA ASN A 482 -28.47 -34.76 -0.12
C ASN A 482 -28.98 -33.74 -1.13
N LEU A 483 -28.54 -32.49 -1.04
CA LEU A 483 -28.82 -31.44 -2.04
C LEU A 483 -28.33 -31.87 -3.44
N LYS A 484 -27.15 -32.52 -3.53
CA LYS A 484 -26.65 -33.08 -4.79
C LYS A 484 -27.65 -34.02 -5.42
N ARG A 485 -28.22 -34.97 -4.63
CA ARG A 485 -29.21 -35.92 -5.09
C ARG A 485 -30.56 -35.29 -5.42
N THR A 486 -30.88 -34.19 -4.77
CA THR A 486 -32.10 -33.41 -5.06
C THR A 486 -31.99 -32.66 -6.39
N LEU A 487 -30.80 -32.21 -6.77
CA LEU A 487 -30.57 -31.42 -7.99
C LEU A 487 -30.23 -32.28 -9.20
N PHE A 488 -29.57 -33.43 -9.01
CA PHE A 488 -29.02 -34.22 -10.08
C PHE A 488 -29.42 -35.71 -9.95
N SER A 489 -29.73 -36.33 -11.08
CA SER A 489 -29.89 -37.77 -11.18
C SER A 489 -29.22 -38.30 -12.46
N PRO A 490 -28.89 -39.59 -12.52
CA PRO A 490 -28.30 -40.19 -13.71
C PRO A 490 -29.15 -39.97 -14.97
N LEU A 491 -28.50 -39.68 -16.09
CA LEU A 491 -29.19 -39.44 -17.37
C LEU A 491 -29.71 -40.78 -17.93
N PRO A 492 -31.03 -40.97 -18.12
CA PRO A 492 -31.55 -42.17 -18.71
C PRO A 492 -31.18 -42.29 -20.20
N LEU A 493 -30.91 -43.52 -20.66
CA LEU A 493 -30.75 -43.81 -22.08
C LEU A 493 -32.07 -43.63 -22.81
N GLY A 494 -32.11 -42.71 -23.78
CA GLY A 494 -33.28 -42.55 -24.65
C GLY A 494 -33.44 -43.76 -25.58
N GLY A 495 -34.48 -44.59 -25.36
CA GLY A 495 -34.79 -45.75 -26.20
C GLY A 495 -35.37 -46.94 -25.41
N ARG A 496 -35.88 -47.97 -26.09
CA ARG A 496 -36.51 -49.16 -25.50
C ARG A 496 -35.53 -50.11 -24.77
N GLY A 497 -34.63 -49.57 -23.94
CA GLY A 497 -33.73 -50.34 -23.08
C GLY A 497 -33.50 -49.58 -21.80
N ALA A 498 -33.88 -50.15 -20.66
CA ALA A 498 -33.63 -49.56 -19.35
C ALA A 498 -32.12 -49.54 -19.08
N GLY A 499 -31.50 -48.38 -19.24
CA GLY A 499 -30.10 -48.12 -18.91
C GLY A 499 -29.87 -46.63 -18.70
N GLU A 500 -28.86 -46.30 -17.91
CA GLU A 500 -28.40 -44.92 -17.69
C GLU A 500 -27.18 -44.61 -18.59
N ARG A 501 -27.06 -43.40 -19.09
CA ARG A 501 -25.87 -42.97 -19.82
C ARG A 501 -24.74 -42.74 -18.81
N ALA A 502 -23.81 -43.69 -18.75
CA ALA A 502 -22.70 -43.65 -17.79
C ALA A 502 -21.91 -42.34 -17.87
N GLY A 503 -21.64 -41.72 -16.72
CA GLY A 503 -20.85 -40.51 -16.60
C GLY A 503 -21.61 -39.20 -16.91
N TYR A 504 -22.93 -39.25 -17.09
CA TYR A 504 -23.77 -38.07 -17.31
C TYR A 504 -24.95 -38.00 -16.36
N LEU A 505 -25.20 -36.79 -15.87
CA LEU A 505 -26.33 -36.47 -15.00
C LEU A 505 -27.30 -35.52 -15.74
N HIS A 506 -28.53 -35.43 -15.25
CA HIS A 506 -29.46 -34.37 -15.63
C HIS A 506 -30.03 -33.68 -14.40
N LEU A 507 -30.46 -32.43 -14.58
CA LEU A 507 -31.17 -31.70 -13.54
C LEU A 507 -32.54 -32.32 -13.33
N THR A 508 -32.90 -32.56 -12.06
CA THR A 508 -34.22 -33.05 -11.62
C THR A 508 -35.23 -31.93 -11.46
N VAL A 509 -34.77 -30.68 -11.48
CA VAL A 509 -35.59 -29.46 -11.32
C VAL A 509 -35.43 -28.52 -12.52
N ASP A 510 -36.40 -27.66 -12.74
CA ASP A 510 -36.30 -26.63 -13.77
C ASP A 510 -35.16 -25.69 -13.45
N LYS A 511 -34.47 -25.18 -14.50
CA LYS A 511 -33.40 -24.19 -14.37
C LYS A 511 -33.78 -22.99 -13.49
N GLN A 512 -35.01 -22.52 -13.62
CA GLN A 512 -35.53 -21.38 -12.84
C GLN A 512 -35.76 -21.72 -11.37
N ALA A 513 -35.97 -22.99 -11.04
CA ALA A 513 -36.20 -23.46 -9.69
C ALA A 513 -34.92 -23.86 -8.93
N ILE A 514 -33.76 -23.89 -9.59
CA ILE A 514 -32.48 -24.32 -8.94
C ILE A 514 -32.22 -23.46 -7.68
N LYS A 515 -32.31 -22.14 -7.81
CA LYS A 515 -32.03 -21.23 -6.69
C LYS A 515 -32.98 -21.46 -5.51
N SER A 516 -34.28 -21.52 -5.74
CA SER A 516 -35.25 -21.77 -4.68
C SER A 516 -35.05 -23.17 -4.05
N THR A 517 -34.78 -24.20 -4.86
CA THR A 517 -34.50 -25.55 -4.36
C THR A 517 -33.29 -25.57 -3.44
N ILE A 518 -32.21 -24.85 -3.77
CA ILE A 518 -31.03 -24.75 -2.90
C ILE A 518 -31.38 -24.03 -1.58
N TYR A 519 -32.03 -22.88 -1.65
CA TYR A 519 -32.31 -22.05 -0.46
C TYR A 519 -33.34 -22.71 0.48
N GLU A 520 -34.29 -23.47 -0.06
CA GLU A 520 -35.32 -24.14 0.71
C GLU A 520 -34.87 -25.56 1.18
N HIS A 521 -33.71 -26.04 0.70
CA HIS A 521 -33.23 -27.35 1.08
C HIS A 521 -32.85 -27.40 2.58
N PRO A 522 -33.33 -28.45 3.34
CA PRO A 522 -33.09 -28.49 4.79
C PRO A 522 -31.63 -28.46 5.21
N GLU A 523 -30.73 -29.08 4.44
CA GLU A 523 -29.29 -29.05 4.74
C GLU A 523 -28.69 -27.64 4.59
N PHE A 524 -29.11 -26.91 3.53
CA PHE A 524 -28.66 -25.55 3.33
C PHE A 524 -29.25 -24.60 4.39
N ALA A 525 -30.54 -24.74 4.70
CA ALA A 525 -31.17 -23.98 5.78
C ALA A 525 -30.46 -24.20 7.13
N SER A 526 -30.16 -25.46 7.45
CA SER A 526 -29.40 -25.81 8.67
C SER A 526 -27.98 -25.24 8.65
N PHE A 527 -27.31 -25.21 7.50
CA PHE A 527 -25.99 -24.55 7.36
C PHE A 527 -26.11 -23.06 7.66
N VAL A 528 -27.08 -22.36 7.07
CA VAL A 528 -27.32 -20.92 7.31
C VAL A 528 -27.61 -20.64 8.79
N GLU A 529 -28.45 -21.45 9.44
CA GLU A 529 -28.74 -21.33 10.87
C GLU A 529 -27.47 -21.47 11.73
N ARG A 530 -26.64 -22.48 11.43
CA ARG A 530 -25.35 -22.64 12.15
C ARG A 530 -24.42 -21.43 11.95
N MET A 531 -24.33 -20.89 10.75
CA MET A 531 -23.49 -19.72 10.47
C MET A 531 -24.04 -18.47 11.15
N ASN A 532 -25.35 -18.27 11.15
CA ASN A 532 -25.99 -17.17 11.88
C ASN A 532 -25.73 -17.28 13.40
N ALA A 533 -25.92 -18.46 13.98
CA ALA A 533 -25.64 -18.70 15.41
C ALA A 533 -24.15 -18.49 15.73
N HIS A 534 -23.25 -18.84 14.79
CA HIS A 534 -21.83 -18.60 14.93
C HIS A 534 -21.50 -17.10 14.91
N PHE A 535 -22.10 -16.35 13.99
CA PHE A 535 -21.96 -14.88 13.92
C PHE A 535 -22.50 -14.19 15.18
N GLU A 536 -23.69 -14.59 15.67
CA GLU A 536 -24.28 -13.99 16.87
C GLU A 536 -23.36 -14.10 18.10
N LYS A 537 -22.70 -15.23 18.29
CA LYS A 537 -21.72 -15.42 19.37
C LYS A 537 -20.54 -14.46 19.26
N TRP A 538 -20.01 -14.28 18.05
CA TRP A 538 -18.95 -13.31 17.82
C TRP A 538 -19.45 -11.87 18.05
N ARG A 539 -20.64 -11.55 17.56
CA ARG A 539 -21.27 -10.22 17.73
C ARG A 539 -21.47 -9.87 19.20
N GLU A 540 -21.91 -10.82 20.02
CA GLU A 540 -22.03 -10.63 21.46
C GLU A 540 -20.68 -10.31 22.12
N GLN A 541 -19.65 -11.07 21.80
CA GLN A 541 -18.29 -10.84 22.32
C GLN A 541 -17.73 -9.49 21.88
N ALA A 542 -17.85 -9.17 20.59
CA ALA A 542 -17.41 -7.89 20.03
C ALA A 542 -18.19 -6.70 20.65
N SER A 543 -19.49 -6.86 20.90
CA SER A 543 -20.31 -5.82 21.54
C SER A 543 -19.92 -5.57 23.00
N VAL A 544 -19.53 -6.61 23.73
CA VAL A 544 -18.99 -6.47 25.09
C VAL A 544 -17.65 -5.74 25.06
N ALA A 545 -16.74 -6.15 24.19
CA ALA A 545 -15.43 -5.50 24.03
C ALA A 545 -15.58 -4.00 23.67
N LEU A 546 -16.47 -3.66 22.74
CA LEU A 546 -16.76 -2.29 22.37
C LEU A 546 -17.26 -1.45 23.56
N ARG A 547 -18.11 -2.00 24.41
CA ARG A 547 -18.66 -1.27 25.57
C ARG A 547 -17.66 -1.07 26.69
N THR A 548 -16.77 -2.02 26.90
CA THR A 548 -15.83 -2.01 28.03
C THR A 548 -14.47 -1.42 27.69
N GLU A 549 -14.03 -1.56 26.44
CA GLU A 549 -12.65 -1.26 26.04
C GLU A 549 -12.53 0.00 25.17
N ILE A 550 -13.64 0.56 24.68
CA ILE A 550 -13.60 1.70 23.75
C ILE A 550 -12.92 2.96 24.34
N GLN A 551 -12.92 3.12 25.65
CA GLN A 551 -12.25 4.23 26.35
C GLN A 551 -10.79 3.92 26.73
N GLU A 552 -10.39 2.65 26.68
CA GLU A 552 -9.07 2.18 27.11
C GLU A 552 -8.12 1.96 25.95
N PHE A 553 -8.66 1.70 24.74
CA PHE A 553 -7.88 1.37 23.56
C PHE A 553 -7.97 2.46 22.50
N HIS A 554 -6.85 2.68 21.83
CA HIS A 554 -6.84 3.48 20.61
C HIS A 554 -7.73 2.81 19.54
N PRO A 555 -8.59 3.55 18.80
CA PRO A 555 -9.51 2.97 17.81
C PRO A 555 -8.85 2.05 16.78
N LYS A 556 -7.61 2.35 16.34
CA LYS A 556 -6.84 1.47 15.44
C LYS A 556 -6.51 0.12 16.07
N GLU A 557 -6.20 0.09 17.35
CA GLU A 557 -5.91 -1.15 18.06
C GLU A 557 -7.19 -1.96 18.27
N LEU A 558 -8.28 -1.27 18.60
CA LEU A 558 -9.59 -1.89 18.77
C LEU A 558 -10.05 -2.61 17.50
N ILE A 559 -10.04 -1.92 16.34
CA ILE A 559 -10.44 -2.56 15.07
C ILE A 559 -9.47 -3.67 14.68
N TYR A 560 -8.18 -3.51 14.90
CA TYR A 560 -7.21 -4.56 14.64
C TYR A 560 -7.54 -5.84 15.45
N ARG A 561 -7.77 -5.72 16.74
CA ARG A 561 -8.14 -6.86 17.61
C ARG A 561 -9.46 -7.51 17.18
N MET A 562 -10.46 -6.71 16.84
CA MET A 562 -11.75 -7.20 16.37
C MET A 562 -11.63 -7.95 15.05
N SER A 563 -10.88 -7.41 14.10
CA SER A 563 -10.72 -8.00 12.77
C SER A 563 -9.88 -9.26 12.78
N GLU A 564 -8.79 -9.30 13.55
CA GLU A 564 -8.00 -10.53 13.76
C GLU A 564 -8.82 -11.61 14.49
N GLY A 565 -9.61 -11.20 15.47
CA GLY A 565 -10.56 -12.10 16.15
C GLY A 565 -11.57 -12.70 15.18
N LEU A 566 -12.11 -11.90 14.27
CA LEU A 566 -13.07 -12.35 13.26
C LEU A 566 -12.43 -13.32 12.24
N LEU A 567 -11.24 -13.01 11.75
CA LEU A 567 -10.49 -13.90 10.86
C LEU A 567 -10.25 -15.28 11.48
N ASN A 568 -9.82 -15.31 12.74
CA ASN A 568 -9.62 -16.56 13.46
C ASN A 568 -10.94 -17.29 13.72
N TRP A 569 -12.02 -16.55 13.98
CA TRP A 569 -13.35 -17.11 14.23
C TRP A 569 -13.93 -17.84 13.01
N TYR A 570 -13.56 -17.36 11.81
CA TYR A 570 -14.01 -17.94 10.53
C TYR A 570 -12.95 -18.79 9.81
N ALA A 571 -11.78 -19.04 10.42
CA ALA A 571 -10.65 -19.72 9.76
C ALA A 571 -11.01 -21.10 9.18
N ASP A 572 -11.86 -21.87 9.87
CA ASP A 572 -12.20 -23.25 9.51
C ASP A 572 -13.67 -23.40 9.07
N LYS A 573 -14.32 -22.35 8.62
CA LYS A 573 -15.73 -22.44 8.22
C LYS A 573 -15.86 -22.81 6.75
N PRO A 574 -16.57 -23.90 6.44
CA PRO A 574 -16.76 -24.31 5.06
C PRO A 574 -17.59 -23.28 4.29
N LEU A 575 -17.34 -23.14 3.01
CA LEU A 575 -18.05 -22.27 2.06
C LEU A 575 -17.99 -20.77 2.35
N LEU A 576 -17.25 -20.34 3.36
CA LEU A 576 -17.04 -18.94 3.69
C LEU A 576 -15.55 -18.62 3.62
N ASP A 577 -15.18 -17.64 2.79
CA ASP A 577 -13.83 -17.11 2.81
C ASP A 577 -13.69 -16.12 3.99
N LYS A 578 -12.78 -16.43 4.90
CA LYS A 578 -12.51 -15.57 6.08
C LYS A 578 -12.13 -14.15 5.70
N TYR A 579 -11.49 -13.96 4.55
CA TYR A 579 -11.08 -12.63 4.07
C TYR A 579 -12.26 -11.81 3.53
N ASP A 580 -13.26 -12.46 2.94
CA ASP A 580 -14.49 -11.77 2.55
C ASP A 580 -15.29 -11.34 3.80
N VAL A 581 -15.38 -12.19 4.81
CA VAL A 581 -15.98 -11.82 6.11
C VAL A 581 -15.23 -10.65 6.76
N TYR A 582 -13.90 -10.69 6.73
CA TYR A 582 -13.06 -9.59 7.19
C TYR A 582 -13.37 -8.28 6.46
N GLN A 583 -13.53 -8.31 5.13
CA GLN A 583 -13.84 -7.12 4.34
C GLN A 583 -15.17 -6.48 4.78
N HIS A 584 -16.19 -7.28 5.05
CA HIS A 584 -17.47 -6.75 5.54
C HIS A 584 -17.33 -5.98 6.86
N LEU A 585 -16.49 -6.46 7.78
CA LEU A 585 -16.19 -5.73 9.00
C LEU A 585 -15.43 -4.43 8.72
N MET A 586 -14.46 -4.45 7.81
CA MET A 586 -13.68 -3.26 7.47
C MET A 586 -14.52 -2.20 6.77
N ASP A 587 -15.44 -2.60 5.89
CA ASP A 587 -16.41 -1.69 5.25
C ASP A 587 -17.34 -1.07 6.30
N TYR A 588 -17.90 -1.88 7.20
CA TYR A 588 -18.75 -1.41 8.28
C TYR A 588 -18.02 -0.45 9.23
N TRP A 589 -16.76 -0.77 9.56
CA TRP A 589 -15.90 0.12 10.34
C TRP A 589 -15.71 1.47 9.64
N ALA A 590 -15.31 1.47 8.38
CA ALA A 590 -15.00 2.68 7.63
C ALA A 590 -16.23 3.58 7.42
N GLU A 591 -17.41 2.98 7.18
CA GLU A 591 -18.63 3.72 6.85
C GLU A 591 -19.40 4.19 8.08
N ILE A 592 -19.35 3.45 9.20
CA ILE A 592 -20.27 3.64 10.31
C ILE A 592 -19.54 3.84 11.65
N MET A 593 -18.61 2.96 12.00
CA MET A 593 -18.06 2.90 13.36
C MET A 593 -16.90 3.85 13.62
N GLN A 594 -16.08 4.11 12.62
CA GLN A 594 -14.80 4.78 12.80
C GLN A 594 -14.96 6.15 13.46
N ASP A 595 -15.80 7.01 12.92
CA ASP A 595 -15.98 8.38 13.43
C ASP A 595 -16.51 8.38 14.88
N ASP A 596 -17.44 7.46 15.20
CA ASP A 596 -17.98 7.35 16.55
C ASP A 596 -16.94 6.85 17.56
N CYS A 597 -16.14 5.84 17.19
CA CYS A 597 -15.06 5.35 18.04
C CYS A 597 -14.00 6.42 18.33
N TYR A 598 -13.65 7.23 17.35
CA TYR A 598 -12.73 8.36 17.54
C TYR A 598 -13.33 9.52 18.37
N LEU A 599 -14.66 9.66 18.39
CA LEU A 599 -15.33 10.65 19.22
C LEU A 599 -15.39 10.23 20.68
N ILE A 600 -15.45 8.92 20.97
CA ILE A 600 -15.59 8.37 22.31
C ILE A 600 -14.22 8.20 22.99
N ALA A 601 -13.20 7.75 22.25
CA ALA A 601 -11.82 7.61 22.72
C ALA A 601 -11.18 8.98 22.96
#